data_0ada38187d399a312d8a7773f6b100f2
#
_entry.id   0ada38187d399a312d8a7773f6b100f2
#
_cell.length_a   1.000
_cell.length_b   1.000
_cell.length_c   1.000
_cell.angle_alpha   90.00
_cell.angle_beta   90.00
_cell.angle_gamma   90.00
#
_symmetry.space_group_name_H-M   'P 1'
#
loop_
_entity.id
_entity.type
_entity.pdbx_description
1 polymer ?
#
loop_
_entity_poly.entity_id
_entity_poly.type
_entity_poly.pdbx_seq_one_letter_code
_entity_poly.pdbx_strand_id
1 'polypeptide(L)'
;MIKEHATGRIIYYGHDLHFLRIHREYELSGDKKLLEESEKWKEQELYIMHKADMNYYPSEVECTEIHKIDPEIPVKAITAYVYDRFQNIAYMPEKRDGLLFVGGFGHTPNLDAVQWFLDKIYPEVYQTTHAPFYIVGSNAPKEITELTTEGVVVKGFVSEEELQQLYSSCRMAVVPLRYGAGVKGKVVEALYYGIPIVTTSVGAEGIEGVDDIVAVQDEEKALIETITKLYDNQAALIEMHNKSQKYICDHFSTDAAWSVIAKDFNY
;
A
#
# COMPACT_ATOMS: atom_id res chain seq x y z
N MET A 1 1.81 -26.87 -21.03
CA MET A 1 0.71 -27.67 -20.42
C MET A 1 -0.65 -26.97 -20.46
N ILE A 2 -0.83 -25.76 -19.88
CA ILE A 2 -2.15 -25.11 -19.89
C ILE A 2 -2.61 -24.75 -21.29
N LYS A 3 -1.79 -24.10 -22.13
CA LYS A 3 -2.13 -23.75 -23.54
C LYS A 3 -2.42 -24.95 -24.45
N GLU A 4 -1.86 -26.10 -24.15
CA GLU A 4 -2.06 -27.33 -24.98
C GLU A 4 -3.43 -27.95 -24.74
N HIS A 5 -4.11 -27.61 -23.65
CA HIS A 5 -5.39 -28.17 -23.25
C HIS A 5 -6.52 -27.15 -23.07
N ALA A 6 -6.17 -25.85 -23.08
CA ALA A 6 -7.14 -24.77 -22.93
C ALA A 6 -7.84 -24.50 -24.29
N THR A 7 -9.14 -24.53 -24.29
CA THR A 7 -9.98 -24.15 -25.46
C THR A 7 -10.39 -22.69 -25.41
N GLY A 8 -10.03 -21.97 -24.34
CA GLY A 8 -10.36 -20.56 -24.09
C GLY A 8 -9.14 -19.69 -23.95
N ARG A 9 -9.38 -18.40 -23.76
CA ARG A 9 -8.37 -17.37 -23.54
C ARG A 9 -7.72 -17.56 -22.17
N ILE A 10 -6.40 -17.50 -22.09
CA ILE A 10 -5.62 -17.57 -20.84
C ILE A 10 -5.35 -16.17 -20.36
N ILE A 11 -5.82 -15.85 -19.15
CA ILE A 11 -5.58 -14.58 -18.48
C ILE A 11 -4.70 -14.84 -17.27
N TYR A 12 -3.66 -14.05 -17.13
CA TYR A 12 -2.83 -14.01 -15.93
C TYR A 12 -3.10 -12.71 -15.18
N TYR A 13 -3.27 -12.82 -13.87
CA TYR A 13 -3.37 -11.69 -12.98
C TYR A 13 -2.24 -11.73 -11.95
N GLY A 14 -1.33 -10.75 -12.02
CA GLY A 14 -0.26 -10.56 -11.06
C GLY A 14 -0.63 -9.54 -9.98
N HIS A 15 -0.25 -9.80 -8.73
CA HIS A 15 -0.49 -8.87 -7.62
C HIS A 15 0.58 -7.79 -7.50
N ASP A 16 1.83 -8.15 -7.77
CA ASP A 16 3.00 -7.27 -7.88
C ASP A 16 4.04 -7.94 -8.79
N LEU A 17 5.08 -7.21 -9.14
CA LEU A 17 6.26 -7.78 -9.78
C LEU A 17 7.25 -8.23 -8.70
N HIS A 18 7.30 -9.53 -8.42
CA HIS A 18 8.17 -10.09 -7.38
C HIS A 18 9.63 -9.76 -7.64
N PHE A 19 10.09 -9.90 -8.90
CA PHE A 19 11.47 -9.56 -9.25
C PHE A 19 11.79 -8.10 -8.93
N LEU A 20 10.88 -7.18 -9.20
CA LEU A 20 11.09 -5.74 -8.96
C LEU A 20 11.15 -5.44 -7.47
N ARG A 21 10.25 -6.03 -6.67
CA ARG A 21 10.25 -5.87 -5.22
C ARG A 21 11.55 -6.37 -4.58
N ILE A 22 12.00 -7.56 -4.98
CA ILE A 22 13.24 -8.16 -4.46
C ILE A 22 14.46 -7.37 -4.92
N HIS A 23 14.44 -6.84 -6.16
CA HIS A 23 15.52 -5.98 -6.65
C HIS A 23 15.65 -4.70 -5.83
N ARG A 24 14.54 -4.04 -5.52
CA ARG A 24 14.50 -2.84 -4.67
C ARG A 24 14.95 -3.12 -3.22
N GLU A 25 14.65 -4.31 -2.70
CA GLU A 25 15.19 -4.76 -1.41
C GLU A 25 16.72 -4.92 -1.47
N TYR A 26 17.24 -5.45 -2.58
CA TYR A 26 18.68 -5.49 -2.83
C TYR A 26 19.30 -4.09 -2.89
N GLU A 27 18.69 -3.15 -3.59
CA GLU A 27 19.20 -1.77 -3.70
C GLU A 27 19.31 -1.09 -2.32
N LEU A 28 18.38 -1.40 -1.41
CA LEU A 28 18.38 -0.86 -0.05
C LEU A 28 19.38 -1.56 0.87
N SER A 29 19.50 -2.89 0.79
CA SER A 29 20.28 -3.72 1.73
C SER A 29 21.68 -4.02 1.27
N GLY A 30 21.92 -4.05 -0.05
CA GLY A 30 23.16 -4.51 -0.68
C GLY A 30 23.37 -6.03 -0.63
N ASP A 31 22.38 -6.82 -0.22
CA ASP A 31 22.50 -8.29 -0.16
C ASP A 31 22.44 -8.91 -1.56
N LYS A 32 23.58 -9.38 -2.03
CA LYS A 32 23.72 -10.00 -3.36
C LYS A 32 22.87 -11.24 -3.60
N LYS A 33 22.42 -11.91 -2.55
CA LYS A 33 21.49 -13.06 -2.68
C LYS A 33 20.15 -12.62 -3.22
N LEU A 34 19.70 -11.43 -2.82
CA LEU A 34 18.44 -10.86 -3.32
C LEU A 34 18.55 -10.53 -4.82
N LEU A 35 19.71 -10.11 -5.30
CA LEU A 35 19.92 -9.88 -6.73
C LEU A 35 19.76 -11.19 -7.54
N GLU A 36 20.37 -12.29 -7.09
CA GLU A 36 20.25 -13.59 -7.74
C GLU A 36 18.79 -14.13 -7.67
N GLU A 37 18.11 -13.87 -6.57
CA GLU A 37 16.70 -14.24 -6.39
C GLU A 37 15.79 -13.43 -7.32
N SER A 38 16.03 -12.13 -7.43
CA SER A 38 15.32 -11.24 -8.34
C SER A 38 15.40 -11.71 -9.79
N GLU A 39 16.59 -12.06 -10.28
CA GLU A 39 16.74 -12.55 -11.65
C GLU A 39 15.99 -13.86 -11.89
N LYS A 40 15.98 -14.78 -10.94
CA LYS A 40 15.19 -16.04 -11.03
C LYS A 40 13.69 -15.74 -11.11
N TRP A 41 13.19 -14.82 -10.27
CA TRP A 41 11.80 -14.42 -10.32
C TRP A 41 11.44 -13.75 -11.64
N LYS A 42 12.32 -12.90 -12.17
CA LYS A 42 12.14 -12.24 -13.46
C LYS A 42 11.96 -13.25 -14.59
N GLU A 43 12.83 -14.28 -14.67
CA GLU A 43 12.71 -15.32 -15.66
C GLU A 43 11.36 -16.08 -15.55
N GLN A 44 10.93 -16.39 -14.32
CA GLN A 44 9.68 -17.11 -14.10
C GLN A 44 8.46 -16.27 -14.44
N GLU A 45 8.41 -15.01 -14.03
CA GLU A 45 7.30 -14.10 -14.30
C GLU A 45 7.17 -13.82 -15.79
N LEU A 46 8.26 -13.53 -16.50
CA LEU A 46 8.26 -13.34 -17.94
C LEU A 46 7.81 -14.63 -18.68
N TYR A 47 8.28 -15.80 -18.23
CA TYR A 47 7.82 -17.06 -18.81
C TYR A 47 6.30 -17.24 -18.69
N ILE A 48 5.70 -16.90 -17.54
CA ILE A 48 4.25 -16.98 -17.34
C ILE A 48 3.53 -15.96 -18.22
N MET A 49 4.02 -14.71 -18.26
CA MET A 49 3.41 -13.63 -19.03
C MET A 49 3.36 -13.95 -20.53
N HIS A 50 4.41 -14.53 -21.09
CA HIS A 50 4.43 -14.99 -22.49
C HIS A 50 3.47 -16.17 -22.79
N LYS A 51 2.99 -16.89 -21.77
CA LYS A 51 2.01 -17.96 -21.94
C LYS A 51 0.57 -17.47 -21.86
N ALA A 52 0.34 -16.30 -21.30
CA ALA A 52 -0.98 -15.69 -21.23
C ALA A 52 -1.35 -15.00 -22.58
N ASP A 53 -2.63 -14.89 -22.83
CA ASP A 53 -3.18 -14.13 -23.96
C ASP A 53 -3.44 -12.67 -23.55
N MET A 54 -3.52 -12.40 -22.23
CA MET A 54 -3.58 -11.09 -21.60
C MET A 54 -3.07 -11.19 -20.18
N ASN A 55 -2.29 -10.20 -19.78
CA ASN A 55 -1.82 -10.04 -18.41
C ASN A 55 -2.50 -8.81 -17.80
N TYR A 56 -2.87 -8.90 -16.53
CA TYR A 56 -3.34 -7.76 -15.74
C TYR A 56 -2.46 -7.57 -14.52
N TYR A 57 -2.16 -6.32 -14.23
CA TYR A 57 -1.44 -5.90 -13.03
C TYR A 57 -2.16 -4.72 -12.35
N PRO A 58 -1.90 -4.47 -11.05
CA PRO A 58 -2.64 -3.47 -10.29
C PRO A 58 -2.52 -2.04 -10.79
N SER A 59 -1.42 -1.68 -11.48
CA SER A 59 -1.20 -0.31 -11.94
C SER A 59 -0.41 -0.21 -13.24
N GLU A 60 -0.42 1.00 -13.83
CA GLU A 60 0.38 1.35 -15.01
C GLU A 60 1.89 1.33 -14.73
N VAL A 61 2.32 1.37 -13.46
CA VAL A 61 3.73 1.25 -13.09
C VAL A 61 4.25 -0.13 -13.46
N GLU A 62 3.54 -1.20 -13.06
CA GLU A 62 3.93 -2.57 -13.43
C GLU A 62 3.86 -2.79 -14.94
N CYS A 63 2.82 -2.28 -15.60
CA CYS A 63 2.69 -2.36 -17.06
C CYS A 63 3.90 -1.71 -17.76
N THR A 64 4.32 -0.55 -17.28
CA THR A 64 5.48 0.17 -17.81
C THR A 64 6.78 -0.62 -17.59
N GLU A 65 6.99 -1.18 -16.40
CA GLU A 65 8.18 -1.98 -16.10
C GLU A 65 8.24 -3.26 -16.96
N ILE A 66 7.11 -3.91 -17.18
CA ILE A 66 7.03 -5.07 -18.09
C ILE A 66 7.38 -4.66 -19.52
N HIS A 67 6.81 -3.57 -20.03
CA HIS A 67 7.07 -3.09 -21.39
C HIS A 67 8.51 -2.57 -21.60
N LYS A 68 9.22 -2.13 -20.55
CA LYS A 68 10.66 -1.82 -20.64
C LYS A 68 11.48 -3.08 -20.91
N ILE A 69 11.02 -4.25 -20.44
CA ILE A 69 11.71 -5.52 -20.62
C ILE A 69 11.33 -6.14 -21.96
N ASP A 70 10.03 -6.21 -22.24
CA ASP A 70 9.49 -6.73 -23.47
C ASP A 70 8.17 -6.03 -23.85
N PRO A 71 8.19 -5.14 -24.86
CA PRO A 71 7.03 -4.37 -25.29
C PRO A 71 5.95 -5.21 -25.98
N GLU A 72 6.23 -6.46 -26.36
CA GLU A 72 5.28 -7.35 -27.02
C GLU A 72 4.36 -8.10 -26.03
N ILE A 73 4.66 -8.05 -24.71
CA ILE A 73 3.81 -8.68 -23.70
C ILE A 73 2.50 -7.91 -23.58
N PRO A 74 1.34 -8.55 -23.86
CA PRO A 74 0.04 -7.92 -23.70
C PRO A 74 -0.27 -7.75 -22.21
N VAL A 75 -0.26 -6.51 -21.71
CA VAL A 75 -0.53 -6.20 -20.32
C VAL A 75 -1.39 -4.93 -20.19
N LYS A 76 -2.28 -4.92 -19.20
CA LYS A 76 -3.12 -3.77 -18.82
C LYS A 76 -3.19 -3.61 -17.32
N ALA A 77 -3.32 -2.38 -16.89
CA ALA A 77 -3.59 -2.07 -15.49
C ALA A 77 -5.07 -2.31 -15.15
N ILE A 78 -5.31 -2.97 -14.02
CA ILE A 78 -6.63 -3.10 -13.41
C ILE A 78 -6.48 -3.13 -11.90
N THR A 79 -7.30 -2.35 -11.18
CA THR A 79 -7.22 -2.33 -9.73
C THR A 79 -7.41 -3.71 -9.10
N ALA A 80 -6.57 -4.04 -8.11
CA ALA A 80 -6.68 -5.24 -7.29
C ALA A 80 -7.73 -5.11 -6.17
N TYR A 81 -8.11 -3.88 -5.86
CA TYR A 81 -9.00 -3.55 -4.75
C TYR A 81 -10.29 -2.98 -5.31
N VAL A 82 -11.41 -3.62 -4.99
CA VAL A 82 -12.72 -3.25 -5.52
C VAL A 82 -13.73 -3.20 -4.37
N TYR A 83 -14.41 -2.07 -4.26
CA TYR A 83 -15.45 -1.87 -3.28
C TYR A 83 -16.80 -1.68 -3.98
N ASP A 84 -17.84 -2.32 -3.47
CA ASP A 84 -19.20 -2.25 -3.97
C ASP A 84 -20.11 -1.39 -3.07
N ARG A 85 -19.61 -0.98 -1.91
CA ARG A 85 -20.33 -0.15 -0.94
C ARG A 85 -19.44 0.98 -0.45
N PHE A 86 -19.96 2.19 -0.50
CA PHE A 86 -19.29 3.38 -0.02
C PHE A 86 -20.11 4.01 1.10
N GLN A 87 -19.53 4.12 2.28
CA GLN A 87 -20.19 4.74 3.42
C GLN A 87 -19.78 6.20 3.50
N ASN A 88 -20.74 7.08 3.78
CA ASN A 88 -20.41 8.46 4.12
C ASN A 88 -19.95 8.50 5.59
N ILE A 89 -18.65 8.35 5.80
CA ILE A 89 -18.03 8.31 7.12
C ILE A 89 -17.79 9.75 7.58
N ALA A 90 -18.32 10.12 8.74
CA ALA A 90 -18.00 11.41 9.35
C ALA A 90 -16.59 11.38 9.94
N TYR A 91 -15.76 12.35 9.57
CA TYR A 91 -14.43 12.52 10.15
C TYR A 91 -14.42 13.74 11.09
N MET A 92 -14.22 13.46 12.37
CA MET A 92 -14.16 14.47 13.43
C MET A 92 -12.79 14.40 14.11
N PRO A 93 -11.79 15.19 13.65
CA PRO A 93 -10.42 15.12 14.15
C PRO A 93 -10.33 15.28 15.68
N GLU A 94 -11.19 16.10 16.28
CA GLU A 94 -11.23 16.36 17.72
C GLU A 94 -11.61 15.15 18.60
N LYS A 95 -12.18 14.12 17.96
CA LYS A 95 -12.58 12.86 18.63
C LYS A 95 -11.61 11.70 18.31
N ARG A 96 -10.57 11.97 17.53
CA ARG A 96 -9.63 10.95 17.05
C ARG A 96 -8.26 11.22 17.61
N ASP A 97 -7.55 10.15 17.94
CA ASP A 97 -6.20 10.22 18.49
C ASP A 97 -5.32 9.09 17.98
N GLY A 98 -4.02 9.39 17.82
CA GLY A 98 -3.01 8.42 17.45
C GLY A 98 -2.77 8.22 15.95
N LEU A 99 -1.68 7.53 15.69
CA LEU A 99 -1.23 7.11 14.37
C LEU A 99 -1.53 5.62 14.19
N LEU A 100 -1.87 5.20 12.99
CA LEU A 100 -2.19 3.80 12.67
C LEU A 100 -1.27 3.27 11.55
N PHE A 101 -0.65 2.12 11.77
CA PHE A 101 -0.02 1.31 10.74
C PHE A 101 -0.71 -0.05 10.66
N VAL A 102 -1.07 -0.48 9.45
CA VAL A 102 -1.66 -1.79 9.18
C VAL A 102 -0.80 -2.56 8.19
N GLY A 103 -0.40 -3.79 8.54
CA GLY A 103 0.38 -4.62 7.61
C GLY A 103 0.85 -5.94 8.19
N GLY A 104 0.64 -7.04 7.48
CA GLY A 104 1.14 -8.36 7.88
C GLY A 104 2.68 -8.42 7.82
N PHE A 105 3.31 -8.90 8.89
CA PHE A 105 4.78 -8.95 9.05
C PHE A 105 5.44 -10.14 8.35
N GLY A 106 4.67 -11.03 7.74
CA GLY A 106 5.20 -12.00 6.78
C GLY A 106 5.71 -11.36 5.50
N HIS A 107 5.42 -10.07 5.28
CA HIS A 107 5.90 -9.27 4.16
C HIS A 107 7.01 -8.33 4.65
N THR A 108 8.24 -8.57 4.19
CA THR A 108 9.46 -7.90 4.69
C THR A 108 9.42 -6.37 4.63
N PRO A 109 8.82 -5.70 3.60
CA PRO A 109 8.68 -4.25 3.59
C PRO A 109 7.91 -3.67 4.79
N ASN A 110 6.99 -4.42 5.38
CA ASN A 110 6.22 -3.94 6.53
C ASN A 110 7.07 -3.91 7.81
N LEU A 111 7.91 -4.93 7.99
CA LEU A 111 8.83 -4.98 9.13
C LEU A 111 9.85 -3.85 9.05
N ASP A 112 10.47 -3.69 7.91
CA ASP A 112 11.42 -2.62 7.63
C ASP A 112 10.82 -1.23 7.87
N ALA A 113 9.61 -1.00 7.34
CA ALA A 113 8.92 0.29 7.49
C ALA A 113 8.64 0.64 8.97
N VAL A 114 8.15 -0.34 9.75
CA VAL A 114 7.85 -0.12 11.17
C VAL A 114 9.14 0.11 11.97
N GLN A 115 10.19 -0.67 11.72
CA GLN A 115 11.49 -0.50 12.40
C GLN A 115 12.08 0.87 12.10
N TRP A 116 12.14 1.25 10.81
CA TRP A 116 12.64 2.56 10.41
C TRP A 116 11.83 3.72 11.02
N PHE A 117 10.50 3.60 11.00
CA PHE A 117 9.62 4.62 11.59
C PHE A 117 9.85 4.78 13.10
N LEU A 118 9.96 3.67 13.82
CA LEU A 118 10.21 3.66 15.27
C LEU A 118 11.59 4.20 15.63
N ASP A 119 12.61 3.91 14.81
CA ASP A 119 13.98 4.30 15.11
C ASP A 119 14.28 5.76 14.75
N LYS A 120 13.68 6.28 13.66
CA LYS A 120 14.09 7.55 13.05
C LYS A 120 13.03 8.64 13.07
N ILE A 121 11.75 8.30 13.15
CA ILE A 121 10.66 9.26 12.91
C ILE A 121 9.81 9.42 14.18
N TYR A 122 9.31 8.32 14.70
CA TYR A 122 8.34 8.33 15.80
C TYR A 122 8.81 9.01 17.08
N PRO A 123 10.08 8.90 17.53
CA PRO A 123 10.51 9.56 18.77
C PRO A 123 10.29 11.09 18.75
N GLU A 124 10.62 11.77 17.64
CA GLU A 124 10.41 13.22 17.50
C GLU A 124 8.92 13.55 17.32
N VAL A 125 8.18 12.73 16.56
CA VAL A 125 6.72 12.88 16.42
C VAL A 125 6.04 12.74 17.78
N TYR A 126 6.37 11.69 18.56
CA TYR A 126 5.79 11.48 19.89
C TYR A 126 6.12 12.60 20.88
N GLN A 127 7.37 13.06 20.85
CA GLN A 127 7.78 14.20 21.73
C GLN A 127 6.92 15.45 21.48
N THR A 128 6.48 15.68 20.26
CA THR A 128 5.73 16.87 19.86
C THR A 128 4.23 16.68 20.03
N THR A 129 3.70 15.53 19.63
CA THR A 129 2.24 15.30 19.52
C THR A 129 1.66 14.49 20.67
N HIS A 130 2.49 13.72 21.37
CA HIS A 130 2.09 12.66 22.31
C HIS A 130 1.12 11.63 21.72
N ALA A 131 1.06 11.54 20.40
CA ALA A 131 0.16 10.65 19.68
C ALA A 131 0.57 9.18 19.86
N PRO A 132 -0.29 8.28 20.35
CA PRO A 132 0.01 6.86 20.38
C PRO A 132 0.15 6.30 18.96
N PHE A 133 1.04 5.33 18.79
CA PHE A 133 1.24 4.63 17.52
C PHE A 133 0.74 3.20 17.60
N TYR A 134 -0.34 2.91 16.91
CA TYR A 134 -0.96 1.60 16.85
C TYR A 134 -0.39 0.80 15.69
N ILE A 135 0.16 -0.38 15.98
CA ILE A 135 0.74 -1.32 15.01
C ILE A 135 -0.15 -2.54 14.93
N VAL A 136 -0.76 -2.76 13.76
CA VAL A 136 -1.70 -3.85 13.50
C VAL A 136 -1.17 -4.74 12.40
N GLY A 137 -1.18 -6.05 12.63
CA GLY A 137 -0.83 -7.03 11.61
C GLY A 137 -0.50 -8.41 12.16
N SER A 138 -0.70 -9.41 11.33
CA SER A 138 -0.36 -10.80 11.64
C SER A 138 1.15 -11.07 11.55
N ASN A 139 1.59 -12.14 12.19
CA ASN A 139 2.97 -12.65 12.13
C ASN A 139 4.03 -11.63 12.58
N ALA A 140 3.69 -10.72 13.51
CA ALA A 140 4.65 -9.79 14.06
C ALA A 140 5.78 -10.56 14.80
N PRO A 141 7.06 -10.32 14.45
CA PRO A 141 8.17 -10.97 15.11
C PRO A 141 8.36 -10.41 16.54
N LYS A 142 9.23 -11.07 17.31
CA LYS A 142 9.45 -10.69 18.72
C LYS A 142 9.95 -9.26 18.87
N GLU A 143 10.79 -8.80 17.95
CA GLU A 143 11.30 -7.43 17.92
C GLU A 143 10.19 -6.37 17.87
N ILE A 144 9.02 -6.74 17.36
CA ILE A 144 7.84 -5.87 17.32
C ILE A 144 6.91 -6.16 18.51
N THR A 145 6.64 -7.45 18.83
CA THR A 145 5.67 -7.81 19.89
C THR A 145 6.16 -7.48 21.30
N GLU A 146 7.47 -7.44 21.52
CA GLU A 146 8.10 -7.15 22.79
C GLU A 146 8.52 -5.68 22.96
N LEU A 147 8.05 -4.79 22.05
CA LEU A 147 8.33 -3.36 22.14
C LEU A 147 7.75 -2.78 23.44
N THR A 148 8.62 -2.04 24.13
CA THR A 148 8.26 -1.26 25.36
C THR A 148 8.42 0.24 25.16
N THR A 149 8.52 0.67 23.89
CA THR A 149 8.66 2.08 23.54
C THR A 149 7.43 2.87 23.97
N GLU A 150 7.62 3.98 24.63
CA GLU A 150 6.54 4.85 25.11
C GLU A 150 5.66 5.30 23.95
N GLY A 151 4.34 5.24 24.14
CA GLY A 151 3.35 5.59 23.15
C GLY A 151 3.11 4.53 22.08
N VAL A 152 3.89 3.44 21.99
CA VAL A 152 3.70 2.36 21.02
C VAL A 152 2.74 1.31 21.54
N VAL A 153 1.73 0.96 20.74
CA VAL A 153 0.72 -0.05 21.06
C VAL A 153 0.69 -1.12 19.96
N VAL A 154 1.28 -2.28 20.23
CA VAL A 154 1.26 -3.41 19.30
C VAL A 154 0.00 -4.23 19.53
N LYS A 155 -0.90 -4.24 18.54
CA LYS A 155 -2.18 -4.98 18.58
C LYS A 155 -2.05 -6.40 18.03
N GLY A 156 -1.06 -6.66 17.17
CA GLY A 156 -0.97 -7.91 16.44
C GLY A 156 -2.13 -8.10 15.47
N PHE A 157 -2.60 -9.33 15.30
CA PHE A 157 -3.78 -9.62 14.49
C PHE A 157 -5.04 -9.21 15.26
N VAL A 158 -5.93 -8.49 14.59
CA VAL A 158 -7.22 -8.02 15.13
C VAL A 158 -8.38 -8.50 14.26
N SER A 159 -9.59 -8.48 14.80
CA SER A 159 -10.80 -8.74 14.00
C SER A 159 -11.09 -7.59 13.05
N GLU A 160 -11.93 -7.84 12.05
CA GLU A 160 -12.37 -6.81 11.11
C GLU A 160 -13.07 -5.65 11.83
N GLU A 161 -13.91 -5.96 12.82
CA GLU A 161 -14.60 -4.96 13.62
C GLU A 161 -13.62 -4.09 14.43
N GLU A 162 -12.59 -4.68 15.02
CA GLU A 162 -11.54 -3.95 15.74
C GLU A 162 -10.71 -3.09 14.80
N LEU A 163 -10.38 -3.61 13.60
CA LEU A 163 -9.69 -2.85 12.57
C LEU A 163 -10.50 -1.62 12.12
N GLN A 164 -11.79 -1.77 11.87
CA GLN A 164 -12.71 -0.67 11.55
C GLN A 164 -12.77 0.37 12.69
N GLN A 165 -12.79 -0.09 13.95
CA GLN A 165 -12.74 0.81 15.11
C GLN A 165 -11.43 1.61 15.14
N LEU A 166 -10.30 0.99 14.84
CA LEU A 166 -9.00 1.68 14.76
C LEU A 166 -8.98 2.71 13.62
N TYR A 167 -9.47 2.37 12.43
CA TYR A 167 -9.61 3.33 11.33
C TYR A 167 -10.55 4.50 11.67
N SER A 168 -11.53 4.29 12.56
CA SER A 168 -12.48 5.33 12.97
C SER A 168 -12.01 6.16 14.18
N SER A 169 -11.11 5.62 15.01
CA SER A 169 -10.61 6.26 16.22
C SER A 169 -9.23 6.89 16.08
N CYS A 170 -8.37 6.36 15.22
CA CYS A 170 -7.08 6.97 14.95
C CYS A 170 -7.22 8.24 14.12
N ARG A 171 -6.33 9.21 14.35
CA ARG A 171 -6.35 10.51 13.70
C ARG A 171 -5.78 10.47 12.30
N MET A 172 -4.72 9.69 12.06
CA MET A 172 -4.16 9.47 10.72
C MET A 172 -3.49 8.10 10.60
N ALA A 173 -3.35 7.64 9.38
CA ALA A 173 -2.54 6.47 9.04
C ALA A 173 -1.15 6.90 8.59
N VAL A 174 -0.15 6.09 8.90
CA VAL A 174 1.22 6.26 8.42
C VAL A 174 1.67 5.01 7.67
N VAL A 175 2.19 5.18 6.46
CA VAL A 175 2.63 4.07 5.60
C VAL A 175 4.05 4.34 5.11
N PRO A 176 5.07 4.24 5.98
CA PRO A 176 6.43 4.68 5.71
C PRO A 176 7.26 3.56 5.02
N LEU A 177 6.80 3.06 3.88
CA LEU A 177 7.49 1.99 3.15
C LEU A 177 8.73 2.54 2.44
N ARG A 178 9.87 1.88 2.56
CA ARG A 178 11.12 2.24 1.89
C ARG A 178 11.36 1.46 0.60
N TYR A 179 10.75 0.29 0.46
CA TYR A 179 10.78 -0.52 -0.75
C TYR A 179 9.49 -1.33 -0.89
N GLY A 180 9.27 -1.86 -2.08
CA GLY A 180 8.10 -2.64 -2.43
C GLY A 180 7.81 -2.54 -3.92
N ALA A 181 6.81 -3.25 -4.39
CA ALA A 181 6.23 -3.12 -5.72
C ALA A 181 4.71 -3.24 -5.62
N GLY A 182 3.99 -2.86 -6.67
CA GLY A 182 2.54 -2.94 -6.72
C GLY A 182 1.80 -1.88 -5.90
N VAL A 183 0.51 -1.86 -6.08
CA VAL A 183 -0.41 -1.00 -5.30
C VAL A 183 -0.46 -1.46 -3.85
N LYS A 184 -0.30 -0.53 -2.93
CA LYS A 184 -0.27 -0.82 -1.50
C LYS A 184 -1.68 -0.86 -0.92
N GLY A 185 -2.21 -2.08 -0.73
CA GLY A 185 -3.56 -2.30 -0.22
C GLY A 185 -3.90 -1.52 1.05
N LYS A 186 -2.93 -1.37 1.96
CA LYS A 186 -3.11 -0.59 3.19
C LYS A 186 -3.37 0.91 2.94
N VAL A 187 -2.84 1.47 1.84
CA VAL A 187 -3.14 2.86 1.44
C VAL A 187 -4.56 2.93 0.87
N VAL A 188 -4.92 1.99 -0.02
CA VAL A 188 -6.28 1.92 -0.58
C VAL A 188 -7.33 1.69 0.51
N GLU A 189 -7.04 0.80 1.47
CA GLU A 189 -7.93 0.54 2.61
C GLU A 189 -8.07 1.77 3.51
N ALA A 190 -6.98 2.47 3.81
CA ALA A 190 -7.02 3.71 4.58
C ALA A 190 -7.82 4.82 3.85
N LEU A 191 -7.68 4.93 2.52
CA LEU A 191 -8.52 5.82 1.69
C LEU A 191 -9.99 5.42 1.77
N TYR A 192 -10.31 4.12 1.74
CA TYR A 192 -11.68 3.60 1.84
C TYR A 192 -12.35 3.99 3.17
N TYR A 193 -11.61 3.89 4.27
CA TYR A 193 -12.09 4.36 5.58
C TYR A 193 -11.98 5.87 5.77
N GLY A 194 -11.42 6.59 4.81
CA GLY A 194 -11.29 8.04 4.83
C GLY A 194 -10.40 8.58 5.95
N ILE A 195 -9.45 7.77 6.45
CA ILE A 195 -8.46 8.27 7.38
C ILE A 195 -7.35 9.02 6.62
N PRO A 196 -6.96 10.24 7.02
CA PRO A 196 -5.85 10.95 6.43
C PRO A 196 -4.55 10.15 6.47
N ILE A 197 -3.76 10.21 5.41
CA ILE A 197 -2.59 9.35 5.23
C ILE A 197 -1.33 10.19 5.03
N VAL A 198 -0.25 9.82 5.75
CA VAL A 198 1.11 10.23 5.44
C VAL A 198 1.89 8.98 5.00
N THR A 199 2.53 9.07 3.85
CA THR A 199 3.21 7.92 3.24
C THR A 199 4.49 8.34 2.52
N THR A 200 5.25 7.37 2.02
CA THR A 200 6.38 7.59 1.12
C THR A 200 5.94 7.47 -0.35
N SER A 201 6.80 7.86 -1.28
CA SER A 201 6.58 7.61 -2.71
C SER A 201 6.36 6.12 -3.01
N VAL A 202 7.07 5.24 -2.30
CA VAL A 202 6.87 3.78 -2.39
C VAL A 202 5.47 3.38 -1.93
N GLY A 203 4.96 4.00 -0.85
CA GLY A 203 3.61 3.72 -0.35
C GLY A 203 2.50 4.22 -1.29
N ALA A 204 2.72 5.34 -1.95
CA ALA A 204 1.80 5.95 -2.92
C ALA A 204 1.87 5.30 -4.32
N GLU A 205 2.92 4.53 -4.61
CA GLU A 205 3.18 3.97 -5.94
C GLU A 205 1.99 3.18 -6.50
N GLY A 206 1.69 3.45 -7.76
CA GLY A 206 0.65 2.74 -8.52
C GLY A 206 -0.77 3.21 -8.24
N ILE A 207 -0.96 4.21 -7.37
CA ILE A 207 -2.26 4.82 -7.07
C ILE A 207 -2.29 6.18 -7.76
N GLU A 208 -2.86 6.24 -8.96
CA GLU A 208 -2.82 7.41 -9.85
C GLU A 208 -3.43 8.65 -9.20
N GLY A 209 -2.70 9.78 -9.18
CA GLY A 209 -3.20 11.05 -8.63
C GLY A 209 -3.40 11.07 -7.11
N VAL A 210 -2.90 10.08 -6.38
CA VAL A 210 -3.05 10.00 -4.93
C VAL A 210 -2.29 11.11 -4.18
N ASP A 211 -1.25 11.69 -4.79
CA ASP A 211 -0.43 12.76 -4.20
C ASP A 211 -1.24 14.04 -3.90
N ASP A 212 -2.39 14.23 -4.57
CA ASP A 212 -3.32 15.33 -4.29
C ASP A 212 -4.23 15.07 -3.06
N ILE A 213 -4.14 13.85 -2.50
CA ILE A 213 -5.07 13.36 -1.48
C ILE A 213 -4.35 12.98 -0.20
N VAL A 214 -3.17 12.36 -0.33
CA VAL A 214 -2.32 11.93 0.78
C VAL A 214 -1.06 12.79 0.85
N ALA A 215 -0.42 12.86 2.02
CA ALA A 215 0.85 13.54 2.13
C ALA A 215 2.00 12.56 1.84
N VAL A 216 2.79 12.86 0.80
CA VAL A 216 3.92 12.01 0.38
C VAL A 216 5.24 12.67 0.74
N GLN A 217 6.10 11.95 1.50
CA GLN A 217 7.42 12.38 1.90
C GLN A 217 8.36 11.17 2.02
N ASP A 218 9.57 11.29 1.51
CA ASP A 218 10.56 10.19 1.57
C ASP A 218 11.65 10.41 2.62
N GLU A 219 11.93 11.67 2.94
CA GLU A 219 12.98 12.05 3.87
C GLU A 219 12.48 12.05 5.32
N GLU A 220 13.27 11.50 6.25
CA GLU A 220 12.94 11.37 7.67
C GLU A 220 12.45 12.70 8.28
N LYS A 221 13.22 13.76 8.06
CA LYS A 221 12.87 15.10 8.59
C LYS A 221 11.58 15.65 8.00
N ALA A 222 11.36 15.45 6.71
CA ALA A 222 10.13 15.87 6.04
C ALA A 222 8.90 15.09 6.52
N LEU A 223 9.04 13.79 6.78
CA LEU A 223 8.00 12.96 7.40
C LEU A 223 7.64 13.45 8.79
N ILE A 224 8.65 13.71 9.66
CA ILE A 224 8.43 14.24 11.01
C ILE A 224 7.66 15.56 10.95
N GLU A 225 8.15 16.51 10.15
CA GLU A 225 7.52 17.82 10.00
C GLU A 225 6.09 17.73 9.45
N THR A 226 5.87 16.86 8.47
CA THR A 226 4.56 16.66 7.85
C THR A 226 3.56 16.04 8.84
N ILE A 227 3.94 14.98 9.53
CA ILE A 227 3.09 14.32 10.51
C ILE A 227 2.73 15.30 11.65
N THR A 228 3.72 15.98 12.23
CA THR A 228 3.50 16.92 13.36
C THR A 228 2.60 18.09 12.96
N LYS A 229 2.84 18.70 11.79
CA LYS A 229 2.01 19.81 11.30
C LYS A 229 0.58 19.40 11.00
N LEU A 230 0.39 18.23 10.34
CA LEU A 230 -0.93 17.72 10.00
C LEU A 230 -1.71 17.29 11.24
N TYR A 231 -1.03 16.70 12.23
CA TYR A 231 -1.70 16.18 13.44
C TYR A 231 -2.54 17.25 14.14
N ASP A 232 -2.09 18.51 14.17
CA ASP A 232 -2.79 19.63 14.77
C ASP A 232 -3.65 20.43 13.78
N ASN A 233 -3.57 20.13 12.48
CA ASN A 233 -4.30 20.88 11.45
C ASN A 233 -5.63 20.20 11.10
N GLN A 234 -6.66 20.43 11.90
CA GLN A 234 -8.00 19.85 11.69
C GLN A 234 -8.56 20.13 10.28
N ALA A 235 -8.36 21.34 9.75
CA ALA A 235 -8.90 21.72 8.45
C ALA A 235 -8.26 20.88 7.32
N ALA A 236 -6.94 20.70 7.35
CA ALA A 236 -6.24 19.87 6.38
C ALA A 236 -6.65 18.39 6.48
N LEU A 237 -6.81 17.86 7.70
CA LEU A 237 -7.27 16.47 7.90
C LEU A 237 -8.68 16.25 7.36
N ILE A 238 -9.61 17.20 7.56
CA ILE A 238 -10.96 17.12 7.00
C ILE A 238 -10.93 17.19 5.46
N GLU A 239 -10.07 18.04 4.90
CA GLU A 239 -9.91 18.13 3.44
C GLU A 239 -9.39 16.83 2.84
N MET A 240 -8.35 16.24 3.44
CA MET A 240 -7.81 14.93 3.03
C MET A 240 -8.88 13.84 3.10
N HIS A 241 -9.64 13.79 4.19
CA HIS A 241 -10.77 12.87 4.34
C HIS A 241 -11.78 13.00 3.20
N ASN A 242 -12.24 14.21 2.92
CA ASN A 242 -13.25 14.46 1.88
C ASN A 242 -12.74 14.07 0.48
N LYS A 243 -11.48 14.34 0.18
CA LYS A 243 -10.84 13.92 -1.07
C LYS A 243 -10.75 12.40 -1.18
N SER A 244 -10.38 11.71 -0.10
CA SER A 244 -10.29 10.24 -0.05
C SER A 244 -11.63 9.58 -0.37
N GLN A 245 -12.73 10.06 0.22
CA GLN A 245 -14.07 9.51 0.02
C GLN A 245 -14.54 9.61 -1.45
N LYS A 246 -14.23 10.71 -2.10
CA LYS A 246 -14.53 10.86 -3.53
C LYS A 246 -13.65 9.95 -4.38
N TYR A 247 -12.34 10.00 -4.14
CA TYR A 247 -11.34 9.28 -4.91
C TYR A 247 -11.58 7.77 -4.93
N ILE A 248 -11.84 7.19 -3.74
CA ILE A 248 -12.04 5.74 -3.64
C ILE A 248 -13.28 5.27 -4.41
N CYS A 249 -14.33 6.08 -4.44
CA CYS A 249 -15.53 5.80 -5.23
C CYS A 249 -15.26 5.84 -6.73
N ASP A 250 -14.50 6.84 -7.17
CA ASP A 250 -14.23 7.06 -8.60
C ASP A 250 -13.25 6.01 -9.18
N HIS A 251 -12.29 5.51 -8.39
CA HIS A 251 -11.17 4.68 -8.88
C HIS A 251 -11.21 3.22 -8.44
N PHE A 252 -11.91 2.90 -7.34
CA PHE A 252 -11.89 1.56 -6.74
C PHE A 252 -13.29 0.95 -6.60
N SER A 253 -14.25 1.41 -7.43
CA SER A 253 -15.56 0.80 -7.53
C SER A 253 -15.58 -0.39 -8.48
N THR A 254 -16.60 -1.23 -8.35
CA THR A 254 -16.88 -2.33 -9.31
C THR A 254 -17.00 -1.81 -10.74
N ASP A 255 -17.63 -0.65 -10.94
CA ASP A 255 -17.79 -0.04 -12.26
C ASP A 255 -16.44 0.41 -12.85
N ALA A 256 -15.54 0.96 -12.02
CA ALA A 256 -14.19 1.35 -12.45
C ALA A 256 -13.41 0.12 -12.94
N ALA A 257 -13.40 -0.97 -12.17
CA ALA A 257 -12.75 -2.22 -12.56
C ALA A 257 -13.38 -2.82 -13.82
N TRP A 258 -14.72 -2.86 -13.88
CA TRP A 258 -15.45 -3.40 -15.03
C TRP A 258 -15.16 -2.66 -16.32
N SER A 259 -15.02 -1.33 -16.28
CA SER A 259 -14.71 -0.50 -17.45
C SER A 259 -13.41 -0.89 -18.16
N VAL A 260 -12.46 -1.47 -17.43
CA VAL A 260 -11.18 -1.94 -17.98
C VAL A 260 -11.36 -3.29 -18.66
N ILE A 261 -11.96 -4.27 -17.97
CA ILE A 261 -12.01 -5.66 -18.46
C ILE A 261 -13.12 -5.92 -19.48
N ALA A 262 -14.22 -5.17 -19.47
CA ALA A 262 -15.38 -5.41 -20.32
C ALA A 262 -15.01 -5.49 -21.81
N LYS A 263 -14.07 -4.64 -22.25
CA LYS A 263 -13.58 -4.60 -23.63
C LYS A 263 -12.84 -5.88 -24.06
N ASP A 264 -12.25 -6.58 -23.10
CA ASP A 264 -11.47 -7.80 -23.37
C ASP A 264 -12.32 -9.05 -23.38
N PHE A 265 -13.55 -8.99 -22.84
CA PHE A 265 -14.49 -10.11 -22.80
C PHE A 265 -15.62 -10.04 -23.82
N ASN A 266 -15.64 -9.00 -24.68
CA ASN A 266 -16.66 -8.82 -25.73
C ASN A 266 -18.12 -8.87 -25.20
N TYR A 267 -18.38 -8.20 -24.06
CA TYR A 267 -19.72 -7.98 -23.52
C TYR A 267 -20.23 -6.59 -23.87
#